data_dd257bddcd0f70de3c2c7c3de8a27771
#
_entry.id   dd257bddcd0f70de3c2c7c3de8a27771
#
_cell.length_a   1.000
_cell.length_b   1.000
_cell.length_c   1.000
_cell.angle_alpha   90.00
_cell.angle_beta   90.00
_cell.angle_gamma   90.00
#
_symmetry.space_group_name_H-M   'P 1'
#
loop_
_entity.id
_entity.type
_entity.pdbx_description
1 polymer ?
#
loop_
_entity_poly.entity_id
_entity_poly.type
_entity_poly.pdbx_seq_one_letter_code
_entity_poly.pdbx_strand_id
1 'polypeptide(L)'
;KSQGMPDAFWQGTKPSIRNRYAILQQADKTTDELQKELYADVTKTMSSEQLKDLNTVQQISAQIRSMTSPWYLHFMRYDPAKAMKKIKCPVLALNGEKDIQVDATMNLTAIQQRISENGNKNVTVKAYPNLNHLLQTCEKGTLAEYGQLEETISPEVLKDMTEWIQKQ
;
A
#
# COMPACT_ATOMS: atom_id res chain seq x y z
N LYS A 1 -6.58 11.02 -5.56
CA LYS A 1 -7.72 11.83 -5.11
C LYS A 1 -7.47 12.39 -3.71
N SER A 2 -7.09 11.56 -2.77
CA SER A 2 -6.92 11.89 -1.35
C SER A 2 -5.86 12.96 -1.05
N GLN A 3 -4.88 13.16 -1.94
CA GLN A 3 -3.81 14.16 -1.75
C GLN A 3 -4.02 15.44 -2.58
N GLY A 4 -5.24 15.71 -3.04
CA GLY A 4 -5.57 16.91 -3.80
C GLY A 4 -5.11 16.92 -5.27
N MET A 5 -4.63 15.80 -5.80
CA MET A 5 -4.27 15.69 -7.20
C MET A 5 -5.52 15.62 -8.09
N PRO A 6 -5.57 16.40 -9.19
CA PRO A 6 -6.69 16.38 -10.12
C PRO A 6 -6.94 14.99 -10.71
N ASP A 7 -8.22 14.65 -10.95
CA ASP A 7 -8.61 13.37 -11.55
C ASP A 7 -7.95 13.11 -12.91
N ALA A 8 -7.80 14.14 -13.72
CA ALA A 8 -7.14 14.05 -15.03
C ALA A 8 -5.68 13.58 -14.90
N PHE A 9 -4.94 14.07 -13.88
CA PHE A 9 -3.58 13.62 -13.60
C PHE A 9 -3.55 12.12 -13.24
N TRP A 10 -4.48 11.68 -12.38
CA TRP A 10 -4.60 10.27 -12.01
C TRP A 10 -4.92 9.37 -13.21
N GLN A 11 -5.85 9.77 -14.06
CA GLN A 11 -6.19 8.97 -15.25
C GLN A 11 -5.01 8.86 -16.21
N GLY A 12 -4.24 9.94 -16.38
CA GLY A 12 -3.03 9.93 -17.22
C GLY A 12 -1.89 9.08 -16.67
N THR A 13 -1.71 9.02 -15.35
CA THR A 13 -0.59 8.29 -14.72
C THR A 13 -0.87 6.81 -14.45
N LYS A 14 -2.15 6.42 -14.30
CA LYS A 14 -2.54 5.04 -14.02
C LYS A 14 -1.93 3.99 -14.95
N PRO A 15 -1.92 4.16 -16.29
CA PRO A 15 -1.34 3.17 -17.19
C PRO A 15 0.15 2.94 -16.92
N SER A 16 0.93 4.01 -16.73
CA SER A 16 2.36 3.91 -16.42
C SER A 16 2.62 3.23 -15.09
N ILE A 17 1.85 3.56 -14.06
CA ILE A 17 1.95 2.90 -12.74
C ILE A 17 1.66 1.41 -12.88
N ARG A 18 0.58 1.02 -13.55
CA ARG A 18 0.23 -0.39 -13.79
C ARG A 18 1.32 -1.13 -14.57
N ASN A 19 1.90 -0.48 -15.60
CA ASN A 19 2.98 -1.08 -16.37
C ASN A 19 4.22 -1.34 -15.51
N ARG A 20 4.63 -0.39 -14.67
CA ARG A 20 5.75 -0.57 -13.73
C ARG A 20 5.51 -1.72 -12.75
N TYR A 21 4.30 -1.84 -12.20
CA TYR A 21 3.93 -2.97 -11.37
C TYR A 21 3.99 -4.29 -12.13
N ALA A 22 3.53 -4.32 -13.38
CA ALA A 22 3.61 -5.50 -14.24
C ALA A 22 5.07 -5.91 -14.51
N ILE A 23 5.97 -4.96 -14.74
CA ILE A 23 7.41 -5.22 -14.88
C ILE A 23 7.97 -5.84 -13.58
N LEU A 24 7.68 -5.28 -12.41
CA LEU A 24 8.16 -5.77 -11.13
C LEU A 24 7.64 -7.17 -10.77
N GLN A 25 6.48 -7.55 -11.29
CA GLN A 25 5.88 -8.88 -11.08
C GLN A 25 6.57 -10.00 -11.87
N GLN A 26 7.39 -9.71 -12.86
CA GLN A 26 8.09 -10.70 -13.68
C GLN A 26 9.18 -11.39 -12.85
N ALA A 27 8.88 -12.58 -12.36
CA ALA A 27 9.75 -13.31 -11.44
C ALA A 27 10.88 -14.06 -12.14
N ASP A 28 10.77 -14.26 -13.45
CA ASP A 28 11.72 -14.92 -14.33
C ASP A 28 12.87 -14.03 -14.80
N LYS A 29 12.76 -12.72 -14.59
CA LYS A 29 13.78 -11.74 -14.99
C LYS A 29 14.79 -11.47 -13.90
N THR A 30 16.01 -11.23 -14.33
CA THR A 30 17.11 -10.74 -13.47
C THR A 30 16.85 -9.28 -13.05
N THR A 31 17.49 -8.86 -11.98
CA THR A 31 17.42 -7.47 -11.50
C THR A 31 17.83 -6.48 -12.59
N ASP A 32 18.89 -6.79 -13.35
CA ASP A 32 19.39 -5.93 -14.43
C ASP A 32 18.38 -5.78 -15.59
N GLU A 33 17.69 -6.85 -15.94
CA GLU A 33 16.64 -6.82 -16.96
C GLU A 33 15.45 -5.97 -16.51
N LEU A 34 15.02 -6.14 -15.24
CA LEU A 34 13.96 -5.32 -14.66
C LEU A 34 14.33 -3.83 -14.62
N GLN A 35 15.60 -3.51 -14.24
CA GLN A 35 16.09 -2.14 -14.22
C GLN A 35 16.09 -1.50 -15.61
N LYS A 36 16.51 -2.24 -16.64
CA LYS A 36 16.48 -1.76 -18.03
C LYS A 36 15.06 -1.46 -18.50
N GLU A 37 14.11 -2.35 -18.22
CA GLU A 37 12.71 -2.15 -18.61
C GLU A 37 12.05 -0.99 -17.87
N LEU A 38 12.29 -0.89 -16.55
CA LEU A 38 11.79 0.24 -15.76
C LEU A 38 12.38 1.56 -16.24
N TYR A 39 13.67 1.58 -16.57
CA TYR A 39 14.32 2.77 -17.10
C TYR A 39 13.69 3.20 -18.44
N ALA A 40 13.50 2.25 -19.35
CA ALA A 40 12.85 2.50 -20.63
C ALA A 40 11.40 3.01 -20.46
N ASP A 41 10.64 2.43 -19.51
CA ASP A 41 9.26 2.89 -19.22
C ASP A 41 9.24 4.30 -18.63
N VAL A 42 10.09 4.60 -17.64
CA VAL A 42 10.15 5.91 -17.00
C VAL A 42 10.58 7.00 -17.96
N THR A 43 11.55 6.70 -18.82
CA THR A 43 12.14 7.69 -19.75
C THR A 43 11.36 7.86 -21.04
N LYS A 44 10.39 7.00 -21.32
CA LYS A 44 9.60 6.99 -22.57
C LYS A 44 8.94 8.34 -22.92
N THR A 45 8.54 9.10 -21.91
CA THR A 45 7.85 10.38 -22.09
C THR A 45 8.73 11.60 -21.77
N MET A 46 10.01 11.38 -21.52
CA MET A 46 10.94 12.45 -21.15
C MET A 46 11.55 13.11 -22.37
N SER A 47 11.81 14.42 -22.25
CA SER A 47 12.50 15.17 -23.30
C SER A 47 14.00 14.84 -23.35
N SER A 48 14.62 15.13 -24.49
CA SER A 48 16.07 14.96 -24.62
C SER A 48 16.88 15.84 -23.65
N GLU A 49 16.35 16.99 -23.24
CA GLU A 49 16.96 17.86 -22.22
C GLU A 49 16.94 17.21 -20.85
N GLN A 50 15.79 16.67 -20.46
CA GLN A 50 15.66 15.96 -19.18
C GLN A 50 16.60 14.75 -19.10
N LEU A 51 16.80 14.03 -20.20
CA LEU A 51 17.71 12.89 -20.28
C LEU A 51 19.19 13.28 -20.31
N LYS A 52 19.53 14.54 -20.62
CA LYS A 52 20.89 15.07 -20.51
C LYS A 52 21.22 15.63 -19.12
N ASP A 53 20.20 15.92 -18.31
CA ASP A 53 20.43 16.38 -16.94
C ASP A 53 20.88 15.21 -16.05
N LEU A 54 22.13 15.26 -15.63
CA LEU A 54 22.75 14.22 -14.80
C LEU A 54 22.02 14.00 -13.47
N ASN A 55 21.49 15.05 -12.85
CA ASN A 55 20.76 14.94 -11.62
C ASN A 55 19.47 14.15 -11.80
N THR A 56 18.71 14.44 -12.85
CA THR A 56 17.49 13.72 -13.22
C THR A 56 17.79 12.25 -13.48
N VAL A 57 18.82 11.94 -14.27
CA VAL A 57 19.22 10.55 -14.56
C VAL A 57 19.65 9.80 -13.30
N GLN A 58 20.40 10.44 -12.41
CA GLN A 58 20.81 9.83 -11.14
C GLN A 58 19.62 9.55 -10.22
N GLN A 59 18.66 10.47 -10.11
CA GLN A 59 17.45 10.28 -9.32
C GLN A 59 16.60 9.12 -9.83
N ILE A 60 16.38 9.06 -11.17
CA ILE A 60 15.68 7.94 -11.80
C ILE A 60 16.38 6.61 -11.49
N SER A 61 17.69 6.57 -11.68
CA SER A 61 18.48 5.36 -11.45
C SER A 61 18.45 4.93 -9.97
N ALA A 62 18.48 5.86 -9.02
CA ALA A 62 18.36 5.59 -7.60
C ALA A 62 16.97 5.03 -7.26
N GLN A 63 15.91 5.63 -7.81
CA GLN A 63 14.55 5.16 -7.63
C GLN A 63 14.36 3.74 -8.18
N ILE A 64 14.86 3.46 -9.38
CA ILE A 64 14.79 2.13 -9.99
C ILE A 64 15.54 1.09 -9.15
N ARG A 65 16.75 1.41 -8.65
CA ARG A 65 17.48 0.51 -7.74
C ARG A 65 16.69 0.22 -6.46
N SER A 66 16.04 1.23 -5.88
CA SER A 66 15.18 1.03 -4.71
C SER A 66 14.00 0.10 -5.02
N MET A 67 13.31 0.30 -6.15
CA MET A 67 12.19 -0.53 -6.59
C MET A 67 12.60 -1.96 -6.97
N THR A 68 13.84 -2.19 -7.32
CA THR A 68 14.38 -3.51 -7.66
C THR A 68 15.23 -4.11 -6.54
N SER A 69 15.22 -3.53 -5.35
CA SER A 69 15.87 -4.13 -4.18
C SER A 69 15.21 -5.47 -3.84
N PRO A 70 15.97 -6.43 -3.28
CA PRO A 70 15.43 -7.76 -2.91
C PRO A 70 14.19 -7.66 -2.01
N TRP A 71 14.21 -6.74 -1.05
CA TRP A 71 13.08 -6.49 -0.15
C TRP A 71 11.84 -6.02 -0.90
N TYR A 72 12.00 -5.00 -1.77
CA TYR A 72 10.88 -4.43 -2.50
C TYR A 72 10.28 -5.42 -3.50
N LEU A 73 11.12 -6.17 -4.22
CA LEU A 73 10.65 -7.24 -5.13
C LEU A 73 9.92 -8.35 -4.38
N HIS A 74 10.43 -8.75 -3.20
CA HIS A 74 9.73 -9.72 -2.36
C HIS A 74 8.36 -9.19 -1.91
N PHE A 75 8.31 -7.96 -1.41
CA PHE A 75 7.07 -7.29 -1.00
C PHE A 75 6.05 -7.24 -2.14
N MET A 76 6.48 -6.82 -3.33
CA MET A 76 5.62 -6.69 -4.51
C MET A 76 5.08 -8.02 -5.04
N ARG A 77 5.81 -9.10 -4.84
CA ARG A 77 5.47 -10.45 -5.33
C ARG A 77 4.84 -11.34 -4.26
N TYR A 78 4.83 -10.88 -3.03
CA TYR A 78 4.29 -11.66 -1.91
C TYR A 78 2.78 -11.85 -2.06
N ASP A 79 2.34 -13.10 -1.96
CA ASP A 79 0.92 -13.46 -1.94
C ASP A 79 0.46 -13.70 -0.50
N PRO A 80 -0.21 -12.72 0.15
CA PRO A 80 -0.66 -12.85 1.52
C PRO A 80 -1.74 -13.92 1.69
N ALA A 81 -2.47 -14.28 0.64
CA ALA A 81 -3.50 -15.30 0.71
C ALA A 81 -2.96 -16.66 1.16
N LYS A 82 -1.71 -16.99 0.80
CA LYS A 82 -1.06 -18.23 1.26
C LYS A 82 -0.83 -18.26 2.78
N ALA A 83 -0.51 -17.13 3.38
CA ALA A 83 -0.37 -17.00 4.83
C ALA A 83 -1.73 -17.01 5.52
N MET A 84 -2.69 -16.26 5.00
CA MET A 84 -4.06 -16.16 5.55
C MET A 84 -4.76 -17.52 5.64
N LYS A 85 -4.52 -18.42 4.68
CA LYS A 85 -5.04 -19.81 4.70
C LYS A 85 -4.61 -20.61 5.93
N LYS A 86 -3.50 -20.25 6.55
CA LYS A 86 -2.94 -20.99 7.70
C LYS A 86 -3.40 -20.44 9.05
N ILE A 87 -4.08 -19.30 9.08
CA ILE A 87 -4.51 -18.66 10.32
C ILE A 87 -5.67 -19.43 10.93
N LYS A 88 -5.49 -19.94 12.16
CA LYS A 88 -6.49 -20.69 12.90
C LYS A 88 -6.94 -19.99 14.18
N CYS A 89 -6.16 -19.02 14.67
CA CYS A 89 -6.54 -18.22 15.85
C CYS A 89 -7.64 -17.21 15.50
N PRO A 90 -8.33 -16.68 16.53
CA PRO A 90 -9.20 -15.51 16.34
C PRO A 90 -8.45 -14.35 15.72
N VAL A 91 -9.13 -13.60 14.85
CA VAL A 91 -8.55 -12.46 14.13
C VAL A 91 -9.39 -11.20 14.35
N LEU A 92 -8.74 -10.11 14.73
CA LEU A 92 -9.31 -8.77 14.69
C LEU A 92 -8.56 -7.94 13.66
N ALA A 93 -9.25 -7.48 12.62
CA ALA A 93 -8.69 -6.61 11.59
C ALA A 93 -9.37 -5.23 11.64
N LEU A 94 -8.55 -4.19 11.82
CA LEU A 94 -9.00 -2.80 12.00
C LEU A 94 -8.39 -1.92 10.92
N ASN A 95 -9.16 -0.94 10.41
CA ASN A 95 -8.67 0.04 9.46
C ASN A 95 -9.43 1.36 9.59
N GLY A 96 -8.75 2.48 9.35
CA GLY A 96 -9.40 3.76 9.19
C GLY A 96 -9.97 3.94 7.78
N GLU A 97 -11.18 4.49 7.64
CA GLU A 97 -11.77 4.77 6.31
C GLU A 97 -11.11 5.96 5.61
N LYS A 98 -10.43 6.82 6.37
CA LYS A 98 -9.60 7.91 5.83
C LYS A 98 -8.13 7.49 5.60
N ASP A 99 -7.84 6.20 5.67
CA ASP A 99 -6.54 5.66 5.32
C ASP A 99 -6.32 5.79 3.80
N ILE A 100 -5.37 6.63 3.41
CA ILE A 100 -5.01 6.86 2.00
C ILE A 100 -3.89 5.93 1.52
N GLN A 101 -3.30 5.13 2.40
CA GLN A 101 -2.23 4.19 2.09
C GLN A 101 -2.78 2.79 1.87
N VAL A 102 -3.78 2.39 2.67
CA VAL A 102 -4.41 1.07 2.62
C VAL A 102 -5.93 1.24 2.59
N ASP A 103 -6.55 0.87 1.48
CA ASP A 103 -8.00 0.96 1.32
C ASP A 103 -8.72 0.03 2.31
N ALA A 104 -9.50 0.61 3.22
CA ALA A 104 -10.17 -0.11 4.28
C ALA A 104 -11.14 -1.17 3.75
N THR A 105 -11.98 -0.80 2.78
CA THR A 105 -13.00 -1.70 2.23
C THR A 105 -12.37 -2.90 1.53
N MET A 106 -11.39 -2.65 0.65
CA MET A 106 -10.72 -3.74 -0.08
C MET A 106 -9.98 -4.68 0.86
N ASN A 107 -9.22 -4.14 1.81
CA ASN A 107 -8.35 -4.95 2.66
C ASN A 107 -9.12 -5.71 3.73
N LEU A 108 -10.07 -5.08 4.44
CA LEU A 108 -10.89 -5.76 5.44
C LEU A 108 -11.74 -6.86 4.81
N THR A 109 -12.34 -6.61 3.63
CA THR A 109 -13.09 -7.61 2.89
C THR A 109 -12.21 -8.79 2.49
N ALA A 110 -11.01 -8.52 1.94
CA ALA A 110 -10.08 -9.57 1.54
C ALA A 110 -9.61 -10.42 2.74
N ILE A 111 -9.26 -9.80 3.87
CA ILE A 111 -8.86 -10.49 5.09
C ILE A 111 -9.98 -11.42 5.57
N GLN A 112 -11.19 -10.89 5.71
CA GLN A 112 -12.35 -11.66 6.18
C GLN A 112 -12.65 -12.85 5.26
N GLN A 113 -12.72 -12.61 3.95
CA GLN A 113 -13.01 -13.65 2.97
C GLN A 113 -11.92 -14.74 2.97
N ARG A 114 -10.64 -14.35 2.80
CA ARG A 114 -9.54 -15.29 2.65
C ARG A 114 -9.34 -16.19 3.87
N ILE A 115 -9.52 -15.66 5.07
CA ILE A 115 -9.41 -16.43 6.30
C ILE A 115 -10.65 -17.33 6.47
N SER A 116 -11.86 -16.80 6.24
CA SER A 116 -13.11 -17.54 6.40
C SER A 116 -13.31 -18.66 5.38
N GLU A 117 -12.86 -18.47 4.13
CA GLU A 117 -12.88 -19.51 3.08
C GLU A 117 -12.11 -20.77 3.48
N ASN A 118 -11.12 -20.64 4.37
CA ASN A 118 -10.30 -21.75 4.86
C ASN A 118 -10.75 -22.31 6.20
N GLY A 119 -12.00 -22.04 6.57
CA GLY A 119 -12.67 -22.68 7.70
C GLY A 119 -12.55 -21.92 9.02
N ASN A 120 -11.75 -20.87 9.12
CA ASN A 120 -11.71 -20.03 10.32
C ASN A 120 -12.83 -18.97 10.25
N LYS A 121 -13.89 -19.16 11.03
CA LYS A 121 -15.02 -18.24 11.10
C LYS A 121 -14.87 -17.17 12.19
N ASN A 122 -13.83 -17.24 13.00
CA ASN A 122 -13.58 -16.29 14.08
C ASN A 122 -12.75 -15.11 13.58
N VAL A 123 -13.34 -14.33 12.67
CA VAL A 123 -12.73 -13.15 12.05
C VAL A 123 -13.66 -11.96 12.26
N THR A 124 -13.19 -11.00 13.06
CA THR A 124 -13.85 -9.72 13.26
C THR A 124 -13.16 -8.65 12.44
N VAL A 125 -13.93 -7.88 11.68
CA VAL A 125 -13.43 -6.71 10.94
C VAL A 125 -14.16 -5.46 11.38
N LYS A 126 -13.45 -4.35 11.55
CA LYS A 126 -14.04 -3.05 11.87
C LYS A 126 -13.32 -1.94 11.12
N ALA A 127 -14.10 -1.11 10.42
CA ALA A 127 -13.64 0.14 9.82
C ALA A 127 -14.06 1.32 10.71
N TYR A 128 -13.22 2.34 10.78
CA TYR A 128 -13.47 3.56 11.56
C TYR A 128 -13.57 4.77 10.63
N PRO A 129 -14.73 5.42 10.54
CA PRO A 129 -15.00 6.46 9.53
C PRO A 129 -14.05 7.67 9.58
N ASN A 130 -13.54 8.00 10.74
CA ASN A 130 -12.78 9.23 10.96
C ASN A 130 -11.29 9.00 11.24
N LEU A 131 -10.78 7.77 11.04
CA LEU A 131 -9.40 7.46 11.36
C LEU A 131 -8.53 7.34 10.11
N ASN A 132 -7.26 7.78 10.22
CA ASN A 132 -6.22 7.64 9.21
C ASN A 132 -5.49 6.28 9.30
N HIS A 133 -4.39 6.13 8.56
CA HIS A 133 -3.55 4.93 8.56
C HIS A 133 -2.93 4.60 9.93
N LEU A 134 -2.67 5.58 10.76
CA LEU A 134 -2.15 5.42 12.11
C LEU A 134 -3.25 5.22 13.16
N LEU A 135 -4.50 5.07 12.72
CA LEU A 135 -5.69 4.98 13.58
C LEU A 135 -5.87 6.23 14.47
N GLN A 136 -5.47 7.39 13.97
CA GLN A 136 -5.67 8.69 14.61
C GLN A 136 -6.92 9.36 14.05
N THR A 137 -7.66 10.07 14.89
CA THR A 137 -8.77 10.92 14.46
C THR A 137 -8.26 12.05 13.57
N CYS A 138 -8.81 12.18 12.38
CA CYS A 138 -8.32 13.11 11.36
C CYS A 138 -9.45 13.71 10.51
N GLU A 139 -9.16 14.82 9.81
CA GLU A 139 -10.07 15.40 8.83
C GLU A 139 -9.87 14.82 7.44
N LYS A 140 -8.64 14.77 6.96
CA LYS A 140 -8.27 14.41 5.57
C LYS A 140 -7.54 13.09 5.44
N GLY A 141 -6.87 12.61 6.49
CA GLY A 141 -6.05 11.41 6.49
C GLY A 141 -4.75 11.52 5.67
N THR A 142 -4.31 12.73 5.35
CA THR A 142 -3.09 12.96 4.57
C THR A 142 -1.83 12.87 5.43
N LEU A 143 -0.69 12.52 4.83
CA LEU A 143 0.60 12.48 5.52
C LEU A 143 0.99 13.82 6.15
N ALA A 144 0.61 14.93 5.52
CA ALA A 144 0.87 16.27 6.05
C ALA A 144 0.10 16.57 7.35
N GLU A 145 -1.01 15.89 7.58
CA GLU A 145 -1.83 16.04 8.78
C GLU A 145 -1.24 15.29 9.99
N TYR A 146 -0.49 14.22 9.78
CA TYR A 146 0.01 13.35 10.86
C TYR A 146 0.82 14.09 11.92
N GLY A 147 1.69 15.01 11.51
CA GLY A 147 2.51 15.81 12.42
C GLY A 147 1.76 16.88 13.21
N GLN A 148 0.47 17.11 12.90
CA GLN A 148 -0.38 18.10 13.54
C GLN A 148 -1.37 17.46 14.54
N LEU A 149 -1.47 16.13 14.54
CA LEU A 149 -2.38 15.38 15.41
C LEU A 149 -1.67 15.03 16.72
N GLU A 150 -2.25 15.43 17.84
CA GLU A 150 -1.73 15.10 19.18
C GLU A 150 -2.01 13.64 19.57
N GLU A 151 -3.06 13.06 19.01
CA GLU A 151 -3.48 11.70 19.28
C GLU A 151 -2.48 10.70 18.69
N THR A 152 -1.99 9.75 19.48
CA THR A 152 -1.13 8.67 18.99
C THR A 152 -1.94 7.55 18.35
N ILE A 153 -3.04 7.16 19.00
CA ILE A 153 -4.03 6.19 18.53
C ILE A 153 -5.37 6.50 19.20
N SER A 154 -6.46 6.35 18.46
CA SER A 154 -7.79 6.65 18.96
C SER A 154 -8.13 5.79 20.19
N PRO A 155 -8.61 6.41 21.31
CA PRO A 155 -9.09 5.68 22.47
C PRO A 155 -10.21 4.67 22.16
N GLU A 156 -11.04 4.96 21.16
CA GLU A 156 -12.06 4.02 20.67
C GLU A 156 -11.44 2.72 20.18
N VAL A 157 -10.36 2.82 19.40
CA VAL A 157 -9.63 1.63 18.89
C VAL A 157 -9.06 0.82 20.04
N LEU A 158 -8.40 1.47 21.00
CA LEU A 158 -7.82 0.81 22.17
C LEU A 158 -8.89 0.08 23.00
N LYS A 159 -10.04 0.71 23.18
CA LYS A 159 -11.19 0.11 23.86
C LYS A 159 -11.67 -1.13 23.12
N ASP A 160 -11.92 -1.03 21.82
CA ASP A 160 -12.41 -2.14 21.01
C ASP A 160 -11.43 -3.32 21.00
N MET A 161 -10.13 -3.06 20.87
CA MET A 161 -9.09 -4.09 20.97
C MET A 161 -9.13 -4.80 22.34
N THR A 162 -9.21 -4.02 23.42
CA THR A 162 -9.26 -4.55 24.78
C THR A 162 -10.50 -5.43 24.98
N GLU A 163 -11.66 -4.92 24.62
CA GLU A 163 -12.92 -5.66 24.74
C GLU A 163 -12.95 -6.92 23.88
N TRP A 164 -12.35 -6.86 22.68
CA TRP A 164 -12.27 -8.03 21.82
C TRP A 164 -11.34 -9.10 22.42
N ILE A 165 -10.16 -8.71 22.90
CA ILE A 165 -9.22 -9.65 23.55
C ILE A 165 -9.84 -10.33 24.76
N GLN A 166 -10.59 -9.60 25.57
CA GLN A 166 -11.24 -10.15 26.78
C GLN A 166 -12.33 -11.20 26.48
N LYS A 167 -12.80 -11.26 25.23
CA LYS A 167 -13.83 -12.21 24.78
C LYS A 167 -13.26 -13.48 24.15
N GLN A 168 -11.94 -13.59 23.99
CA GLN A 168 -11.29 -14.78 23.42
C GLN A 168 -10.98 -15.81 24.50
#